data_f8079bf7a646cccde35d3367742c873f
#
_entry.id   f8079bf7a646cccde35d3367742c873f
#
_cell.length_a   1.000
_cell.length_b   1.000
_cell.length_c   1.000
_cell.angle_alpha   90.00
_cell.angle_beta   90.00
_cell.angle_gamma   90.00
#
_symmetry.space_group_name_H-M   'P 1'
#
loop_
_entity.id
_entity.type
_entity.pdbx_description
1 polymer ?
#
loop_
_entity_poly.entity_id
_entity_poly.type
_entity_poly.pdbx_seq_one_letter_code
_entity_poly.pdbx_strand_id
1 'polypeptide(L)'
;MPELRENEQKTLLALEKLKRKAPIDQIVKTSGLAHAAVMRAALSLTENKLTRTYERKQTLISLSKEGKSYAEIGLPERRLLNSLTKLGGEAKVNSAVEEAGLEKKFLSVALGWLNQKGWAIIEKGTLKSLKEPMPGADEKLLQLLSEKEQLIVEELGQELQKTVSVLKGRKLLEIEEKTLRELELTDNGWELVKKGIEVVGEVSQLTPELIRTGRWRKIKLRQFNVKAPGPTVCLGKIHPVQQIIQHVREIFLEMGFTEIRGSIVETAFWNFDALFQPQDHPARDIVDTFYLAQPKKGKLPEKEVVEAVAETHENGWITGSRGWEYSWSPEEAKRLVLRTHTTAATIRYLAENKEPPVKVFSVDRVYRNEKLDYKHLAEFHQIEGIIMDKKVTLRDLMGTLKEFYLKLGLKKVQFWPSYFPYTEPSMQSTVYVPELKTWVELCGMGIFRPEVLAPLGIKHPVLAWGGGLERLILLKLGIEDIRVLYKNDLGWIRRIPVCQR
;
A
#
# COMPACT_ATOMS: atom_id res chain seq x y z
N MET A 1 8.92 -19.77 48.17
CA MET A 1 9.96 -19.95 47.17
C MET A 1 9.36 -19.56 45.82
N PRO A 2 10.10 -18.89 44.92
CA PRO A 2 9.57 -18.67 43.59
C PRO A 2 9.31 -20.00 42.89
N GLU A 3 8.15 -20.12 42.23
CA GLU A 3 7.82 -21.31 41.46
C GLU A 3 8.69 -21.35 40.21
N LEU A 4 9.70 -22.22 40.18
CA LEU A 4 10.60 -22.36 39.05
C LEU A 4 9.99 -23.25 37.96
N ARG A 5 10.11 -22.82 36.69
CA ARG A 5 9.74 -23.59 35.50
C ARG A 5 10.79 -24.66 35.18
N GLU A 6 10.42 -25.70 34.48
CA GLU A 6 11.32 -26.79 34.09
C GLU A 6 12.62 -26.30 33.44
N ASN A 7 12.54 -25.31 32.52
CA ASN A 7 13.73 -24.77 31.87
C ASN A 7 14.64 -23.96 32.84
N GLU A 8 14.04 -23.27 33.83
CA GLU A 8 14.77 -22.55 34.87
C GLU A 8 15.47 -23.54 35.81
N GLN A 9 14.78 -24.61 36.20
CA GLN A 9 15.35 -25.69 37.03
C GLN A 9 16.55 -26.36 36.34
N LYS A 10 16.39 -26.74 35.05
CA LYS A 10 17.47 -27.32 34.24
C LYS A 10 18.65 -26.35 34.05
N THR A 11 18.38 -25.06 33.91
CA THR A 11 19.43 -24.01 33.77
C THR A 11 20.21 -23.84 35.07
N LEU A 12 19.53 -23.84 36.24
CA LEU A 12 20.17 -23.76 37.53
C LEU A 12 21.05 -25.00 37.83
N LEU A 13 20.55 -26.21 37.54
CA LEU A 13 21.31 -27.46 37.69
C LEU A 13 22.51 -27.53 36.72
N ALA A 14 22.38 -26.96 35.53
CA ALA A 14 23.53 -26.86 34.62
C ALA A 14 24.60 -25.92 35.15
N LEU A 15 24.20 -24.76 35.71
CA LEU A 15 25.12 -23.84 36.36
C LEU A 15 25.83 -24.41 37.62
N GLU A 16 25.13 -25.28 38.36
CA GLU A 16 25.76 -25.99 39.46
C GLU A 16 26.91 -26.88 38.95
N LYS A 17 26.66 -27.68 37.93
CA LYS A 17 27.69 -28.55 37.29
C LYS A 17 28.84 -27.76 36.72
N LEU A 18 28.61 -26.53 36.27
CA LEU A 18 29.59 -25.63 35.67
C LEU A 18 30.25 -24.67 36.70
N LYS A 19 30.22 -25.02 38.00
CA LYS A 19 30.90 -24.28 39.09
C LYS A 19 30.43 -22.83 39.20
N ARG A 20 29.15 -22.59 39.18
CA ARG A 20 28.42 -21.31 39.40
C ARG A 20 28.42 -20.30 38.26
N LYS A 21 29.40 -20.28 37.35
CA LYS A 21 29.48 -19.30 36.26
C LYS A 21 29.86 -19.97 34.94
N ALA A 22 29.12 -19.66 33.87
CA ALA A 22 29.43 -20.20 32.55
C ALA A 22 28.84 -19.32 31.42
N PRO A 23 29.44 -19.37 30.21
CA PRO A 23 28.85 -18.84 29.00
C PRO A 23 27.55 -19.59 28.65
N ILE A 24 26.60 -18.88 28.05
CA ILE A 24 25.30 -19.42 27.64
C ILE A 24 25.46 -20.70 26.78
N ASP A 25 26.42 -20.72 25.87
CA ASP A 25 26.66 -21.89 24.99
C ASP A 25 27.06 -23.16 25.76
N GLN A 26 27.80 -23.03 26.85
CA GLN A 26 28.14 -24.16 27.72
C GLN A 26 26.93 -24.64 28.54
N ILE A 27 26.09 -23.70 28.99
CA ILE A 27 24.84 -23.99 29.68
C ILE A 27 23.88 -24.73 28.76
N VAL A 28 23.78 -24.32 27.49
CA VAL A 28 22.99 -25.02 26.46
C VAL A 28 23.43 -26.47 26.29
N LYS A 29 24.75 -26.72 26.17
CA LYS A 29 25.31 -28.07 26.04
C LYS A 29 25.06 -28.94 27.30
N THR A 30 25.18 -28.34 28.46
CA THR A 30 25.06 -29.07 29.76
C THR A 30 23.60 -29.35 30.15
N SER A 31 22.69 -28.39 29.83
CA SER A 31 21.26 -28.52 30.18
C SER A 31 20.46 -29.32 29.15
N GLY A 32 20.97 -29.47 27.91
CA GLY A 32 20.25 -30.08 26.81
C GLY A 32 19.07 -29.22 26.27
N LEU A 33 19.00 -27.96 26.68
CA LEU A 33 17.95 -27.03 26.25
C LEU A 33 18.36 -26.29 24.97
N ALA A 34 17.37 -25.89 24.17
CA ALA A 34 17.63 -24.98 23.05
C ALA A 34 18.12 -23.60 23.54
N HIS A 35 18.99 -22.95 22.78
CA HIS A 35 19.58 -21.63 23.11
C HIS A 35 18.52 -20.60 23.54
N ALA A 36 17.40 -20.48 22.80
CA ALA A 36 16.30 -19.58 23.12
C ALA A 36 15.59 -19.92 24.45
N ALA A 37 15.61 -21.18 24.87
CA ALA A 37 15.03 -21.60 26.14
C ALA A 37 15.93 -21.22 27.31
N VAL A 38 17.26 -21.40 27.17
CA VAL A 38 18.25 -20.98 28.19
C VAL A 38 18.22 -19.45 28.32
N MET A 39 18.13 -18.69 27.22
CA MET A 39 18.06 -17.22 27.28
C MET A 39 16.82 -16.74 28.02
N ARG A 40 15.66 -17.34 27.79
CA ARG A 40 14.42 -16.99 28.51
C ARG A 40 14.49 -17.37 30.00
N ALA A 41 15.08 -18.52 30.30
CA ALA A 41 15.32 -18.94 31.68
C ALA A 41 16.29 -17.97 32.39
N ALA A 42 17.38 -17.57 31.73
CA ALA A 42 18.34 -16.61 32.25
C ALA A 42 17.70 -15.26 32.60
N LEU A 43 16.84 -14.72 31.74
CA LEU A 43 16.11 -13.47 32.00
C LEU A 43 15.23 -13.59 33.24
N SER A 44 14.37 -14.62 33.29
CA SER A 44 13.46 -14.86 34.41
C SER A 44 14.23 -15.10 35.73
N LEU A 45 15.30 -15.90 35.70
CA LEU A 45 16.14 -16.15 36.86
C LEU A 45 16.87 -14.88 37.35
N THR A 46 17.25 -13.97 36.44
CA THR A 46 17.88 -12.71 36.80
C THR A 46 16.85 -11.74 37.42
N GLU A 47 15.63 -11.69 36.88
CA GLU A 47 14.53 -10.93 37.49
C GLU A 47 14.21 -11.41 38.90
N ASN A 48 14.22 -12.75 39.11
CA ASN A 48 14.05 -13.37 40.43
C ASN A 48 15.30 -13.31 41.35
N LYS A 49 16.36 -12.61 40.91
CA LYS A 49 17.63 -12.42 41.66
C LYS A 49 18.34 -13.74 42.01
N LEU A 50 18.11 -14.81 41.25
CA LEU A 50 18.74 -16.13 41.40
C LEU A 50 20.05 -16.22 40.59
N THR A 51 20.15 -15.44 39.52
CA THR A 51 21.34 -15.36 38.67
C THR A 51 21.68 -13.93 38.35
N ARG A 52 22.92 -13.69 37.87
CA ARG A 52 23.36 -12.44 37.25
C ARG A 52 23.85 -12.70 35.85
N THR A 53 23.43 -11.87 34.90
CA THR A 53 23.86 -11.95 33.50
C THR A 53 24.94 -10.89 33.24
N TYR A 54 26.07 -11.31 32.68
CA TYR A 54 27.14 -10.44 32.20
C TYR A 54 27.15 -10.45 30.69
N GLU A 55 27.19 -9.26 30.10
CA GLU A 55 27.26 -9.11 28.63
C GLU A 55 28.61 -8.49 28.25
N ARG A 56 29.33 -9.12 27.35
CA ARG A 56 30.55 -8.60 26.74
C ARG A 56 30.39 -8.54 25.26
N LYS A 57 30.50 -7.36 24.69
CA LYS A 57 30.53 -7.18 23.26
C LYS A 57 31.91 -7.52 22.71
N GLN A 58 31.96 -8.28 21.63
CA GLN A 58 33.15 -8.57 20.87
C GLN A 58 32.92 -8.20 19.42
N THR A 59 33.91 -7.57 18.82
CA THR A 59 33.89 -7.19 17.40
C THR A 59 34.79 -8.17 16.67
N LEU A 60 34.16 -9.02 15.86
CA LEU A 60 34.86 -9.95 14.95
C LEU A 60 35.08 -9.26 13.62
N ILE A 61 36.29 -9.41 13.08
CA ILE A 61 36.66 -8.93 11.75
C ILE A 61 37.11 -10.11 10.88
N SER A 62 36.72 -10.07 9.63
CA SER A 62 37.15 -11.01 8.58
C SER A 62 37.41 -10.26 7.27
N LEU A 63 38.09 -10.90 6.34
CA LEU A 63 38.36 -10.32 5.02
C LEU A 63 37.11 -10.36 4.13
N SER A 64 36.80 -9.25 3.48
CA SER A 64 35.86 -9.21 2.38
C SER A 64 36.43 -9.96 1.16
N LYS A 65 35.61 -10.17 0.12
CA LYS A 65 36.10 -10.79 -1.13
C LYS A 65 37.27 -10.02 -1.75
N GLU A 66 37.21 -8.69 -1.73
CA GLU A 66 38.27 -7.82 -2.22
C GLU A 66 39.49 -7.82 -1.28
N GLY A 67 39.25 -7.86 0.04
CA GLY A 67 40.29 -7.99 1.05
C GLY A 67 41.10 -9.27 0.91
N LYS A 68 40.47 -10.41 0.62
CA LYS A 68 41.15 -11.69 0.35
C LYS A 68 42.07 -11.60 -0.88
N SER A 69 41.57 -11.02 -1.96
CA SER A 69 42.40 -10.82 -3.18
C SER A 69 43.61 -9.94 -2.87
N TYR A 70 43.45 -8.85 -2.12
CA TYR A 70 44.61 -7.98 -1.78
C TYR A 70 45.56 -8.56 -0.75
N ALA A 71 45.10 -9.47 0.11
CA ALA A 71 46.00 -10.21 0.99
C ALA A 71 46.95 -11.15 0.21
N GLU A 72 46.48 -11.71 -0.93
CA GLU A 72 47.28 -12.60 -1.80
C GLU A 72 48.17 -11.83 -2.74
N ILE A 73 47.64 -10.88 -3.50
CA ILE A 73 48.35 -10.18 -4.58
C ILE A 73 48.97 -8.84 -4.18
N GLY A 74 48.71 -8.36 -2.95
CA GLY A 74 49.17 -7.09 -2.42
C GLY A 74 48.23 -5.91 -2.74
N LEU A 75 48.26 -4.91 -1.88
CA LEU A 75 47.48 -3.67 -2.05
C LEU A 75 47.88 -2.92 -3.33
N PRO A 76 46.97 -2.22 -4.01
CA PRO A 76 47.26 -1.49 -5.25
C PRO A 76 48.44 -0.53 -5.15
N GLU A 77 48.54 0.22 -4.04
CA GLU A 77 49.67 1.12 -3.75
C GLU A 77 50.98 0.36 -3.56
N ARG A 78 51.00 -0.82 -2.94
CA ARG A 78 52.19 -1.66 -2.77
C ARG A 78 52.66 -2.20 -4.13
N ARG A 79 51.75 -2.69 -4.95
CA ARG A 79 52.07 -3.19 -6.31
C ARG A 79 52.68 -2.09 -7.18
N LEU A 80 52.09 -0.87 -7.10
CA LEU A 80 52.61 0.28 -7.85
C LEU A 80 53.99 0.71 -7.35
N LEU A 81 54.27 0.65 -6.05
CA LEU A 81 55.55 0.94 -5.48
C LEU A 81 56.61 -0.12 -5.86
N ASN A 82 56.27 -1.40 -5.78
CA ASN A 82 57.17 -2.48 -6.19
C ASN A 82 57.54 -2.39 -7.67
N SER A 83 56.61 -2.02 -8.55
CA SER A 83 56.90 -1.76 -9.95
C SER A 83 57.80 -0.55 -10.15
N LEU A 84 57.61 0.52 -9.38
CA LEU A 84 58.49 1.68 -9.42
C LEU A 84 59.92 1.37 -8.97
N THR A 85 60.08 0.54 -7.94
CA THR A 85 61.41 0.08 -7.50
C THR A 85 62.08 -0.75 -8.59
N LYS A 86 61.38 -1.64 -9.26
CA LYS A 86 61.91 -2.41 -10.43
C LYS A 86 62.33 -1.50 -11.57
N LEU A 87 61.68 -0.38 -11.78
CA LEU A 87 61.99 0.58 -12.84
C LEU A 87 63.06 1.61 -12.41
N GLY A 88 63.80 1.36 -11.33
CA GLY A 88 64.90 2.20 -10.90
C GLY A 88 64.52 3.36 -10.00
N GLY A 89 63.33 3.35 -9.40
CA GLY A 89 62.89 4.34 -8.41
C GLY A 89 62.21 5.62 -8.99
N GLU A 90 62.32 5.83 -10.29
CA GLU A 90 61.66 6.94 -10.99
C GLU A 90 61.12 6.47 -12.36
N ALA A 91 59.79 6.64 -12.62
CA ALA A 91 59.17 6.26 -13.86
C ALA A 91 57.93 7.10 -14.16
N LYS A 92 57.52 7.18 -15.44
CA LYS A 92 56.23 7.77 -15.81
C LYS A 92 55.08 6.96 -15.22
N VAL A 93 54.01 7.64 -14.76
CA VAL A 93 52.85 6.98 -14.15
C VAL A 93 52.30 5.83 -14.96
N ASN A 94 52.17 6.00 -16.30
CA ASN A 94 51.61 4.97 -17.16
C ASN A 94 52.50 3.72 -17.22
N SER A 95 53.82 3.88 -17.31
CA SER A 95 54.79 2.76 -17.35
C SER A 95 54.81 1.98 -16.02
N ALA A 96 54.71 2.68 -14.89
CA ALA A 96 54.66 2.04 -13.59
C ALA A 96 53.32 1.28 -13.38
N VAL A 97 52.21 1.76 -13.92
CA VAL A 97 50.90 1.11 -13.88
C VAL A 97 50.86 -0.16 -14.74
N GLU A 98 51.43 -0.11 -15.94
CA GLU A 98 51.55 -1.28 -16.83
C GLU A 98 52.40 -2.38 -16.21
N GLU A 99 53.59 -2.04 -15.66
CA GLU A 99 54.45 -2.98 -14.95
C GLU A 99 53.82 -3.55 -13.68
N ALA A 100 52.97 -2.73 -12.96
CA ALA A 100 52.22 -3.18 -11.81
C ALA A 100 51.03 -4.06 -12.17
N GLY A 101 50.63 -4.12 -13.45
CA GLY A 101 49.43 -4.83 -13.91
C GLY A 101 48.15 -4.30 -13.24
N LEU A 102 48.05 -2.98 -12.97
CA LEU A 102 46.92 -2.35 -12.33
C LEU A 102 45.89 -1.90 -13.35
N GLU A 103 44.62 -2.24 -13.11
CA GLU A 103 43.50 -1.70 -13.89
C GLU A 103 43.37 -0.20 -13.67
N LYS A 104 43.05 0.55 -14.72
CA LYS A 104 42.89 2.03 -14.69
C LYS A 104 41.96 2.54 -13.59
N LYS A 105 40.92 1.77 -13.23
CA LYS A 105 39.98 2.13 -12.17
C LYS A 105 40.59 2.22 -10.76
N PHE A 106 41.70 1.52 -10.50
CA PHE A 106 42.40 1.53 -9.21
C PHE A 106 43.55 2.53 -9.14
N LEU A 107 43.87 3.20 -10.22
CA LEU A 107 45.02 4.10 -10.33
C LEU A 107 44.89 5.29 -9.36
N SER A 108 43.73 5.95 -9.31
CA SER A 108 43.49 7.11 -8.43
C SER A 108 43.59 6.72 -6.95
N VAL A 109 43.11 5.53 -6.59
CA VAL A 109 43.21 4.98 -5.25
C VAL A 109 44.65 4.67 -4.86
N ALA A 110 45.40 3.99 -5.76
CA ALA A 110 46.79 3.66 -5.53
C ALA A 110 47.67 4.89 -5.35
N LEU A 111 47.53 5.90 -6.22
CA LEU A 111 48.25 7.17 -6.12
C LEU A 111 47.90 7.97 -4.86
N GLY A 112 46.63 8.00 -4.48
CA GLY A 112 46.17 8.66 -3.26
C GLY A 112 46.80 8.06 -2.02
N TRP A 113 46.86 6.71 -1.91
CA TRP A 113 47.45 6.01 -0.80
C TRP A 113 48.99 6.07 -0.79
N LEU A 114 49.63 6.03 -1.96
CA LEU A 114 51.08 6.25 -2.08
C LEU A 114 51.51 7.60 -1.50
N ASN A 115 50.78 8.66 -1.84
CA ASN A 115 51.03 10.00 -1.36
C ASN A 115 50.74 10.12 0.16
N GLN A 116 49.59 9.57 0.59
CA GLN A 116 49.20 9.61 2.02
C GLN A 116 50.19 8.85 2.92
N LYS A 117 50.75 7.73 2.43
CA LYS A 117 51.75 6.95 3.14
C LYS A 117 53.16 7.56 3.02
N GLY A 118 53.37 8.60 2.19
CA GLY A 118 54.66 9.21 1.95
C GLY A 118 55.64 8.28 1.25
N TRP A 119 55.18 7.34 0.45
CA TRP A 119 56.02 6.34 -0.24
C TRP A 119 56.57 6.82 -1.58
N ALA A 120 55.83 7.66 -2.27
CA ALA A 120 56.26 8.26 -3.53
C ALA A 120 55.59 9.63 -3.73
N ILE A 121 56.25 10.50 -4.51
CA ILE A 121 55.72 11.81 -4.94
C ILE A 121 55.49 11.82 -6.43
N ILE A 122 54.51 12.59 -6.85
CA ILE A 122 54.19 12.81 -8.28
C ILE A 122 54.71 14.20 -8.68
N GLU A 123 55.69 14.26 -9.52
CA GLU A 123 56.18 15.51 -10.12
C GLU A 123 56.04 15.47 -11.63
N LYS A 124 55.29 16.40 -12.24
CA LYS A 124 55.07 16.55 -13.69
C LYS A 124 54.75 15.25 -14.42
N GLY A 125 53.93 14.35 -13.84
CA GLY A 125 53.52 13.08 -14.46
C GLY A 125 54.53 11.92 -14.31
N THR A 126 55.55 12.11 -13.48
CA THR A 126 56.55 11.10 -13.11
C THR A 126 56.43 10.75 -11.64
N LEU A 127 56.47 9.48 -11.29
CA LEU A 127 56.48 8.96 -9.92
C LEU A 127 57.90 8.82 -9.46
N LYS A 128 58.23 9.31 -8.26
CA LYS A 128 59.52 9.20 -7.61
C LYS A 128 59.36 8.51 -6.28
N SER A 129 60.05 7.42 -6.02
CA SER A 129 60.09 6.72 -4.73
C SER A 129 60.91 7.53 -3.72
N LEU A 130 60.38 7.67 -2.49
CA LEU A 130 61.05 8.42 -1.41
C LEU A 130 61.86 7.53 -0.46
N LYS A 131 61.42 6.29 -0.26
CA LYS A 131 62.03 5.30 0.64
C LYS A 131 61.67 3.87 0.22
N GLU A 132 62.48 2.90 0.58
CA GLU A 132 62.07 1.49 0.63
C GLU A 132 61.15 1.29 1.84
N PRO A 133 59.85 1.10 1.65
CA PRO A 133 58.92 1.05 2.74
C PRO A 133 58.84 -0.34 3.34
N MET A 134 58.91 -0.43 4.65
CA MET A 134 58.56 -1.64 5.39
C MET A 134 57.04 -1.89 5.29
N PRO A 135 56.57 -3.16 5.45
CA PRO A 135 55.16 -3.49 5.46
C PRO A 135 54.37 -2.63 6.47
N GLY A 136 53.33 -1.92 6.01
CA GLY A 136 52.48 -1.11 6.83
C GLY A 136 51.58 -1.94 7.76
N ALA A 137 50.97 -1.29 8.76
CA ALA A 137 50.05 -1.92 9.71
C ALA A 137 48.80 -2.52 8.97
N ASP A 138 48.41 -1.91 7.86
CA ASP A 138 47.32 -2.40 7.01
C ASP A 138 47.65 -3.72 6.32
N GLU A 139 48.88 -3.84 5.80
CA GLU A 139 49.35 -5.07 5.17
C GLU A 139 49.52 -6.22 6.17
N LYS A 140 50.06 -5.86 7.38
CA LYS A 140 50.20 -6.83 8.50
C LYS A 140 48.81 -7.33 8.95
N LEU A 141 47.81 -6.46 9.03
CA LEU A 141 46.46 -6.88 9.44
C LEU A 141 45.79 -7.75 8.38
N LEU A 142 45.93 -7.43 7.06
CA LEU A 142 45.44 -8.27 6.00
C LEU A 142 46.08 -9.66 6.00
N GLN A 143 47.40 -9.73 6.24
CA GLN A 143 48.14 -10.99 6.33
C GLN A 143 47.68 -11.83 7.55
N LEU A 144 47.56 -11.22 8.72
CA LEU A 144 47.06 -11.92 9.91
C LEU A 144 45.63 -12.46 9.73
N LEU A 145 44.76 -11.72 9.01
CA LEU A 145 43.40 -12.17 8.70
C LEU A 145 43.36 -13.23 7.60
N SER A 146 44.35 -13.27 6.72
CA SER A 146 44.50 -14.37 5.73
C SER A 146 44.90 -15.68 6.41
N GLU A 147 45.71 -15.62 7.47
CA GLU A 147 46.17 -16.80 8.21
C GLU A 147 45.11 -17.34 9.18
N LYS A 148 44.39 -16.46 9.86
CA LYS A 148 43.46 -16.82 10.98
C LYS A 148 41.98 -16.73 10.64
N GLU A 149 41.62 -16.39 9.41
CA GLU A 149 40.26 -16.20 8.92
C GLU A 149 39.43 -15.14 9.66
N GLN A 150 39.48 -15.10 10.99
CA GLN A 150 38.78 -14.14 11.85
C GLN A 150 39.65 -13.71 13.02
N LEU A 151 39.54 -12.44 13.41
CA LEU A 151 40.20 -11.88 14.57
C LEU A 151 39.21 -11.07 15.42
N ILE A 152 39.50 -10.99 16.73
CA ILE A 152 38.75 -10.16 17.68
C ILE A 152 39.44 -8.82 17.78
N VAL A 153 38.74 -7.73 17.49
CA VAL A 153 39.33 -6.37 17.48
C VAL A 153 39.88 -5.98 18.85
N GLU A 154 39.20 -6.35 19.94
CA GLU A 154 39.57 -6.03 21.31
C GLU A 154 40.87 -6.73 21.77
N GLU A 155 41.31 -7.77 21.07
CA GLU A 155 42.56 -8.51 21.33
C GLU A 155 43.73 -8.00 20.49
N LEU A 156 43.49 -7.11 19.55
CA LEU A 156 44.53 -6.53 18.70
C LEU A 156 45.29 -5.38 19.46
N GLY A 157 46.54 -5.23 19.13
CA GLY A 157 47.32 -4.07 19.60
C GLY A 157 46.73 -2.74 19.09
N GLN A 158 46.96 -1.65 19.85
CA GLN A 158 46.35 -0.34 19.55
C GLN A 158 46.58 0.17 18.11
N GLU A 159 47.75 -0.11 17.54
CA GLU A 159 48.08 0.25 16.14
C GLU A 159 47.21 -0.47 15.13
N LEU A 160 46.99 -1.78 15.32
CA LEU A 160 46.14 -2.58 14.44
C LEU A 160 44.68 -2.24 14.64
N GLN A 161 44.22 -1.90 15.85
CA GLN A 161 42.84 -1.43 16.10
C GLN A 161 42.50 -0.15 15.32
N LYS A 162 43.42 0.81 15.27
CA LYS A 162 43.24 2.01 14.42
C LYS A 162 43.18 1.68 12.95
N THR A 163 43.94 0.69 12.52
CA THR A 163 43.99 0.24 11.11
C THR A 163 42.70 -0.44 10.67
N VAL A 164 41.94 -1.08 11.56
CA VAL A 164 40.64 -1.65 11.31
C VAL A 164 39.69 -0.61 10.72
N SER A 165 39.64 0.59 11.26
CA SER A 165 38.76 1.67 10.78
C SER A 165 39.15 2.13 9.37
N VAL A 166 40.43 2.15 9.03
CA VAL A 166 40.94 2.50 7.70
C VAL A 166 40.57 1.44 6.67
N LEU A 167 40.81 0.17 6.99
CA LEU A 167 40.48 -0.95 6.09
C LEU A 167 38.96 -1.15 5.94
N LYS A 168 38.16 -0.86 6.99
CA LYS A 168 36.70 -0.78 6.90
C LYS A 168 36.24 0.29 5.90
N GLY A 169 36.82 1.49 5.98
CA GLY A 169 36.56 2.59 5.02
C GLY A 169 36.87 2.21 3.58
N ARG A 170 37.88 1.35 3.38
CA ARG A 170 38.26 0.77 2.08
C ARG A 170 37.39 -0.44 1.67
N LYS A 171 36.43 -0.87 2.48
CA LYS A 171 35.57 -2.06 2.27
C LYS A 171 36.34 -3.38 2.15
N LEU A 172 37.53 -3.46 2.73
CA LEU A 172 38.37 -4.66 2.71
C LEU A 172 38.06 -5.63 3.86
N LEU A 173 37.32 -5.17 4.88
CA LEU A 173 36.92 -5.97 6.04
C LEU A 173 35.41 -6.07 6.13
N GLU A 174 34.93 -7.23 6.57
CA GLU A 174 33.60 -7.47 7.11
C GLU A 174 33.68 -7.45 8.63
N ILE A 175 32.73 -6.78 9.28
CA ILE A 175 32.70 -6.61 10.73
C ILE A 175 31.40 -7.18 11.25
N GLU A 176 31.50 -8.10 12.21
CA GLU A 176 30.37 -8.71 12.92
C GLU A 176 30.49 -8.40 14.42
N GLU A 177 29.45 -7.78 14.99
CA GLU A 177 29.34 -7.57 16.43
C GLU A 177 28.66 -8.76 17.08
N LYS A 178 29.37 -9.47 17.97
CA LYS A 178 28.85 -10.60 18.73
C LYS A 178 28.77 -10.26 20.21
N THR A 179 27.61 -10.45 20.82
CA THR A 179 27.43 -10.27 22.24
C THR A 179 27.56 -11.63 22.94
N LEU A 180 28.63 -11.81 23.70
CA LEU A 180 28.81 -12.96 24.57
C LEU A 180 28.07 -12.71 25.87
N ARG A 181 27.31 -13.70 26.33
CA ARG A 181 26.59 -13.64 27.59
C ARG A 181 27.06 -14.76 28.49
N GLU A 182 27.39 -14.38 29.71
CA GLU A 182 27.70 -15.32 30.79
C GLU A 182 26.64 -15.20 31.88
N LEU A 183 26.27 -16.31 32.45
CA LEU A 183 25.32 -16.40 33.55
C LEU A 183 26.03 -16.90 34.77
N GLU A 184 25.82 -16.23 35.91
CA GLU A 184 26.41 -16.58 37.21
C GLU A 184 25.32 -16.74 38.29
N LEU A 185 25.42 -17.80 39.09
CA LEU A 185 24.53 -18.01 40.23
C LEU A 185 24.82 -16.96 41.32
N THR A 186 23.80 -16.32 41.85
CA THR A 186 23.86 -15.54 43.07
C THR A 186 23.90 -16.48 44.27
N ASP A 187 24.22 -15.94 45.49
CA ASP A 187 24.20 -16.75 46.72
C ASP A 187 22.81 -17.32 46.97
N ASN A 188 21.73 -16.58 46.70
CA ASN A 188 20.37 -17.05 46.80
C ASN A 188 20.09 -18.22 45.82
N GLY A 189 20.58 -18.12 44.58
CA GLY A 189 20.47 -19.16 43.59
C GLY A 189 21.25 -20.41 44.00
N TRP A 190 22.43 -20.24 44.56
CA TRP A 190 23.26 -21.31 45.04
C TRP A 190 22.64 -22.08 46.24
N GLU A 191 22.09 -21.36 47.23
CA GLU A 191 21.37 -21.95 48.34
C GLU A 191 20.15 -22.78 47.87
N LEU A 192 19.45 -22.25 46.89
CA LEU A 192 18.29 -22.94 46.29
C LEU A 192 18.71 -24.25 45.65
N VAL A 193 19.79 -24.27 44.90
CA VAL A 193 20.30 -25.49 44.23
C VAL A 193 20.79 -26.51 45.28
N LYS A 194 21.47 -26.06 46.34
CA LYS A 194 21.93 -26.95 47.45
C LYS A 194 20.80 -27.60 48.23
N LYS A 195 19.59 -26.98 48.30
CA LYS A 195 18.41 -27.55 48.95
C LYS A 195 17.77 -28.66 48.12
N GLY A 196 18.27 -28.89 46.91
CA GLY A 196 17.76 -29.89 45.96
C GLY A 196 16.64 -29.33 45.10
N ILE A 197 16.84 -29.34 43.77
CA ILE A 197 15.81 -28.97 42.77
C ILE A 197 15.35 -30.28 42.10
N GLU A 198 14.10 -30.64 42.35
CA GLU A 198 13.45 -31.72 41.57
C GLU A 198 12.87 -31.14 40.29
N VAL A 199 13.28 -31.69 39.14
CA VAL A 199 12.74 -31.28 37.83
C VAL A 199 11.37 -31.90 37.66
N VAL A 200 10.31 -31.11 37.88
CA VAL A 200 8.94 -31.52 37.64
C VAL A 200 8.57 -31.24 36.17
N GLY A 201 8.23 -32.28 35.42
CA GLY A 201 7.81 -32.14 34.03
C GLY A 201 6.56 -31.25 33.89
N GLU A 202 6.65 -30.24 33.05
CA GLU A 202 5.52 -29.37 32.71
C GLU A 202 4.85 -29.83 31.41
N VAL A 203 3.52 -29.90 31.41
CA VAL A 203 2.73 -30.14 30.18
C VAL A 203 1.83 -28.95 29.85
N SER A 204 1.70 -28.64 28.58
CA SER A 204 0.86 -27.53 28.10
C SER A 204 -0.62 -27.94 27.99
N GLN A 205 -0.92 -29.22 27.83
CA GLN A 205 -2.29 -29.75 27.70
C GLN A 205 -2.42 -31.08 28.45
N LEU A 206 -3.59 -31.28 29.06
CA LEU A 206 -3.98 -32.59 29.57
C LEU A 206 -4.43 -33.46 28.40
N THR A 207 -3.73 -34.57 28.21
CA THR A 207 -4.15 -35.59 27.23
C THR A 207 -5.07 -36.62 27.87
N PRO A 208 -5.94 -37.31 27.10
CA PRO A 208 -6.78 -38.38 27.61
C PRO A 208 -5.98 -39.49 28.32
N GLU A 209 -4.78 -39.76 27.86
CA GLU A 209 -3.87 -40.72 28.46
C GLU A 209 -3.39 -40.29 29.86
N LEU A 210 -3.00 -39.02 30.01
CA LEU A 210 -2.59 -38.47 31.31
C LEU A 210 -3.73 -38.52 32.33
N ILE A 211 -4.97 -38.26 31.88
CA ILE A 211 -6.16 -38.33 32.74
C ILE A 211 -6.44 -39.77 33.13
N ARG A 212 -6.47 -40.69 32.18
CA ARG A 212 -6.78 -42.12 32.41
C ARG A 212 -5.77 -42.82 33.32
N THR A 213 -4.47 -42.48 33.17
CA THR A 213 -3.40 -43.06 33.97
C THR A 213 -3.20 -42.39 35.33
N GLY A 214 -3.90 -41.32 35.63
CA GLY A 214 -3.75 -40.54 36.87
C GLY A 214 -2.42 -39.77 36.97
N ARG A 215 -1.56 -39.82 35.94
CA ARG A 215 -0.24 -39.13 35.91
C ARG A 215 -0.34 -37.63 36.03
N TRP A 216 -1.47 -37.04 35.63
CA TRP A 216 -1.71 -35.59 35.74
C TRP A 216 -1.54 -35.06 37.18
N ARG A 217 -1.70 -35.90 38.22
CA ARG A 217 -1.52 -35.50 39.62
C ARG A 217 -0.06 -35.26 40.00
N LYS A 218 0.90 -35.79 39.22
CA LYS A 218 2.34 -35.65 39.41
C LYS A 218 3.01 -34.69 38.45
N ILE A 219 2.25 -34.04 37.60
CA ILE A 219 2.72 -33.16 36.54
C ILE A 219 2.22 -31.75 36.84
N LYS A 220 3.05 -30.73 36.57
CA LYS A 220 2.65 -29.33 36.67
C LYS A 220 2.11 -28.85 35.34
N LEU A 221 0.92 -28.26 35.37
CA LEU A 221 0.37 -27.57 34.17
C LEU A 221 1.10 -26.25 33.93
N ARG A 222 1.54 -26.06 32.70
CA ARG A 222 2.17 -24.82 32.29
C ARG A 222 1.21 -23.64 32.43
N GLN A 223 1.61 -22.63 33.15
CA GLN A 223 0.81 -21.41 33.27
C GLN A 223 0.61 -20.75 31.91
N PHE A 224 -0.61 -20.39 31.60
CA PHE A 224 -1.01 -19.72 30.38
C PHE A 224 -1.05 -18.20 30.59
N ASN A 225 -0.31 -17.45 29.77
CA ASN A 225 -0.34 -15.99 29.83
C ASN A 225 -1.51 -15.45 29.03
N VAL A 226 -2.63 -15.16 29.68
CA VAL A 226 -3.84 -14.58 29.08
C VAL A 226 -3.63 -13.15 28.52
N LYS A 227 -2.59 -12.46 28.95
CA LYS A 227 -2.26 -11.10 28.49
C LYS A 227 -1.33 -11.07 27.29
N ALA A 228 -0.81 -12.24 26.89
CA ALA A 228 0.04 -12.30 25.69
C ALA A 228 -0.79 -11.92 24.45
N PRO A 229 -0.35 -10.95 23.66
CA PRO A 229 -1.07 -10.60 22.43
C PRO A 229 -1.03 -11.81 21.47
N GLY A 230 -2.19 -12.15 20.94
CA GLY A 230 -2.31 -13.13 19.86
C GLY A 230 -1.66 -12.62 18.57
N PRO A 231 -1.41 -13.49 17.60
CA PRO A 231 -0.95 -13.06 16.30
C PRO A 231 -1.97 -12.10 15.67
N THR A 232 -1.49 -10.99 15.13
CA THR A 232 -2.35 -10.02 14.45
C THR A 232 -2.89 -10.65 13.16
N VAL A 233 -4.19 -10.95 13.14
CA VAL A 233 -4.88 -11.45 11.95
C VAL A 233 -5.51 -10.26 11.23
N CYS A 234 -5.09 -10.02 9.98
CA CYS A 234 -5.71 -9.03 9.11
C CYS A 234 -6.78 -9.72 8.26
N LEU A 235 -8.03 -9.59 8.67
CA LEU A 235 -9.16 -10.09 7.87
C LEU A 235 -9.32 -9.29 6.59
N GLY A 236 -9.87 -9.93 5.56
CA GLY A 236 -10.31 -9.25 4.34
C GLY A 236 -11.40 -8.22 4.64
N LYS A 237 -11.43 -7.12 3.88
CA LYS A 237 -12.41 -6.05 4.02
C LYS A 237 -12.86 -5.59 2.65
N ILE A 238 -14.18 -5.43 2.47
CA ILE A 238 -14.74 -4.86 1.26
C ILE A 238 -14.36 -3.38 1.20
N HIS A 239 -13.97 -2.90 0.02
CA HIS A 239 -13.62 -1.50 -0.18
C HIS A 239 -14.82 -0.58 0.16
N PRO A 240 -14.62 0.55 0.88
CA PRO A 240 -15.72 1.41 1.33
C PRO A 240 -16.66 1.88 0.21
N VAL A 241 -16.12 2.20 -0.97
CA VAL A 241 -16.92 2.56 -2.16
C VAL A 241 -17.87 1.43 -2.54
N GLN A 242 -17.39 0.17 -2.58
CA GLN A 242 -18.22 -0.98 -2.91
C GLN A 242 -19.30 -1.26 -1.86
N GLN A 243 -19.00 -1.01 -0.58
CA GLN A 243 -20.02 -1.13 0.48
C GLN A 243 -21.17 -0.15 0.28
N ILE A 244 -20.85 1.10 -0.08
CA ILE A 244 -21.87 2.12 -0.31
C ILE A 244 -22.65 1.85 -1.60
N ILE A 245 -21.97 1.42 -2.69
CA ILE A 245 -22.65 0.97 -3.91
C ILE A 245 -23.66 -0.13 -3.59
N GLN A 246 -23.24 -1.14 -2.82
CA GLN A 246 -24.11 -2.24 -2.45
C GLN A 246 -25.29 -1.78 -1.59
N HIS A 247 -25.05 -0.90 -0.64
CA HIS A 247 -26.11 -0.34 0.19
C HIS A 247 -27.13 0.48 -0.60
N VAL A 248 -26.67 1.30 -1.57
CA VAL A 248 -27.56 2.04 -2.49
C VAL A 248 -28.39 1.07 -3.35
N ARG A 249 -27.80 0.00 -3.83
CA ARG A 249 -28.53 -1.04 -4.58
C ARG A 249 -29.65 -1.67 -3.75
N GLU A 250 -29.32 -2.07 -2.51
CA GLU A 250 -30.26 -2.67 -1.58
C GLU A 250 -31.45 -1.74 -1.33
N ILE A 251 -31.21 -0.44 -1.13
CA ILE A 251 -32.28 0.55 -0.92
C ILE A 251 -33.19 0.63 -2.13
N PHE A 252 -32.67 0.75 -3.36
CA PHE A 252 -33.53 0.83 -4.54
C PHE A 252 -34.27 -0.48 -4.82
N LEU A 253 -33.65 -1.64 -4.61
CA LEU A 253 -34.32 -2.94 -4.70
C LEU A 253 -35.47 -3.06 -3.70
N GLU A 254 -35.28 -2.63 -2.44
CA GLU A 254 -36.35 -2.58 -1.42
C GLU A 254 -37.47 -1.62 -1.81
N MET A 255 -37.16 -0.53 -2.52
CA MET A 255 -38.17 0.42 -3.04
C MET A 255 -38.86 -0.07 -4.31
N GLY A 256 -38.56 -1.30 -4.76
CA GLY A 256 -39.20 -1.95 -5.91
C GLY A 256 -38.64 -1.53 -7.26
N PHE A 257 -37.39 -1.06 -7.32
CA PHE A 257 -36.69 -0.77 -8.58
C PHE A 257 -35.93 -1.99 -9.08
N THR A 258 -35.73 -2.04 -10.40
CA THR A 258 -34.87 -3.01 -11.07
C THR A 258 -33.55 -2.36 -11.48
N GLU A 259 -32.41 -2.98 -11.17
CA GLU A 259 -31.11 -2.46 -11.62
C GLU A 259 -30.91 -2.72 -13.12
N ILE A 260 -30.51 -1.69 -13.86
CA ILE A 260 -30.10 -1.78 -15.25
C ILE A 260 -28.66 -1.36 -15.41
N ARG A 261 -28.00 -1.87 -16.46
CA ARG A 261 -26.63 -1.52 -16.83
C ARG A 261 -26.56 -1.18 -18.31
N GLY A 262 -25.69 -0.27 -18.67
CA GLY A 262 -25.41 0.13 -20.03
C GLY A 262 -23.95 0.00 -20.41
N SER A 263 -23.68 0.23 -21.69
CA SER A 263 -22.31 0.26 -22.20
C SER A 263 -21.54 1.47 -21.65
N ILE A 264 -20.24 1.31 -21.42
CA ILE A 264 -19.34 2.42 -21.07
C ILE A 264 -19.09 3.30 -22.31
N VAL A 265 -18.98 2.67 -23.47
CA VAL A 265 -18.82 3.36 -24.75
C VAL A 265 -20.18 3.49 -25.40
N GLU A 266 -20.59 4.71 -25.66
CA GLU A 266 -21.86 5.03 -26.29
C GLU A 266 -21.67 5.92 -27.53
N THR A 267 -22.67 5.94 -28.41
CA THR A 267 -22.73 6.98 -29.46
C THR A 267 -23.15 8.30 -28.85
N ALA A 268 -22.70 9.39 -29.42
CA ALA A 268 -23.16 10.73 -29.05
C ALA A 268 -24.67 10.86 -29.18
N PHE A 269 -25.28 10.09 -30.08
CA PHE A 269 -26.73 9.97 -30.22
C PHE A 269 -27.41 9.61 -28.88
N TRP A 270 -27.05 8.50 -28.28
CA TRP A 270 -27.66 8.06 -27.01
C TRP A 270 -27.20 8.87 -25.81
N ASN A 271 -25.95 9.35 -25.84
CA ASN A 271 -25.40 10.12 -24.73
C ASN A 271 -25.93 11.57 -24.68
N PHE A 272 -26.31 12.13 -25.83
CA PHE A 272 -26.70 13.56 -25.93
C PHE A 272 -27.96 13.79 -26.76
N ASP A 273 -27.99 13.33 -28.03
CA ASP A 273 -29.06 13.73 -28.97
C ASP A 273 -30.43 13.21 -28.50
N ALA A 274 -30.54 11.94 -28.08
CA ALA A 274 -31.76 11.37 -27.56
C ALA A 274 -32.25 12.03 -26.23
N LEU A 275 -31.39 12.82 -25.58
CA LEU A 275 -31.73 13.65 -24.42
C LEU A 275 -32.01 15.12 -24.80
N PHE A 276 -32.23 15.37 -26.08
CA PHE A 276 -32.53 16.72 -26.58
C PHE A 276 -31.45 17.75 -26.24
N GLN A 277 -30.19 17.34 -26.05
CA GLN A 277 -29.05 18.22 -25.83
C GLN A 277 -28.48 18.64 -27.18
N PRO A 278 -28.41 19.94 -27.53
CA PRO A 278 -27.98 20.39 -28.86
C PRO A 278 -26.55 19.99 -29.19
N GLN A 279 -26.24 19.87 -30.50
CA GLN A 279 -24.93 19.37 -30.95
C GLN A 279 -23.78 20.39 -30.74
N ASP A 280 -24.12 21.63 -30.55
CA ASP A 280 -23.20 22.73 -30.20
C ASP A 280 -23.10 23.02 -28.70
N HIS A 281 -23.71 22.20 -27.87
CA HIS A 281 -23.66 22.39 -26.41
C HIS A 281 -22.23 22.22 -25.86
N PRO A 282 -21.73 23.11 -24.99
CA PRO A 282 -20.37 23.07 -24.45
C PRO A 282 -19.99 21.72 -23.82
N ALA A 283 -20.91 21.03 -23.15
CA ALA A 283 -20.65 19.70 -22.55
C ALA A 283 -20.23 18.62 -23.59
N ARG A 284 -20.39 18.87 -24.89
CA ARG A 284 -19.91 18.00 -25.96
C ARG A 284 -18.49 18.33 -26.41
N ASP A 285 -17.90 19.40 -25.91
CA ASP A 285 -16.53 19.76 -26.24
C ASP A 285 -15.54 18.68 -25.74
N ILE A 286 -14.42 18.58 -26.47
CA ILE A 286 -13.33 17.65 -26.13
C ILE A 286 -12.78 17.94 -24.72
N VAL A 287 -12.95 19.17 -24.23
CA VAL A 287 -12.53 19.59 -22.90
C VAL A 287 -13.35 18.89 -21.80
N ASP A 288 -14.63 18.58 -22.08
CA ASP A 288 -15.57 18.00 -21.08
C ASP A 288 -15.89 16.53 -21.34
N THR A 289 -15.76 16.07 -22.59
CA THR A 289 -16.15 14.70 -23.04
C THR A 289 -14.98 13.95 -23.65
N PHE A 290 -14.78 12.68 -23.23
CA PHE A 290 -13.80 11.79 -23.86
C PHE A 290 -14.37 11.13 -25.12
N TYR A 291 -13.83 11.48 -26.27
CA TYR A 291 -14.12 10.85 -27.56
C TYR A 291 -13.11 9.73 -27.85
N LEU A 292 -13.59 8.63 -28.45
CA LEU A 292 -12.73 7.53 -28.83
C LEU A 292 -11.90 7.87 -30.09
N ALA A 293 -10.61 7.54 -30.03
CA ALA A 293 -9.71 7.68 -31.19
C ALA A 293 -9.96 6.61 -32.25
N GLN A 294 -10.22 5.36 -31.81
CA GLN A 294 -10.55 4.22 -32.68
C GLN A 294 -11.37 3.18 -31.90
N PRO A 295 -12.51 2.67 -32.46
CA PRO A 295 -13.21 3.26 -33.60
C PRO A 295 -13.77 4.64 -33.25
N LYS A 296 -13.79 5.57 -34.22
CA LYS A 296 -14.33 6.93 -34.01
C LYS A 296 -15.84 7.00 -34.03
N LYS A 297 -16.49 6.09 -34.77
CA LYS A 297 -17.93 6.12 -35.04
C LYS A 297 -18.56 4.79 -34.73
N GLY A 298 -19.77 4.82 -34.19
CA GLY A 298 -20.65 3.68 -33.92
C GLY A 298 -21.86 3.62 -34.87
N LYS A 299 -22.69 2.64 -34.62
CA LYS A 299 -23.98 2.48 -35.37
C LYS A 299 -25.05 3.26 -34.65
N LEU A 300 -25.87 3.99 -35.42
CA LEU A 300 -27.08 4.61 -34.93
C LEU A 300 -28.19 3.54 -34.76
N PRO A 301 -29.25 3.83 -33.98
CA PRO A 301 -30.43 2.97 -33.90
C PRO A 301 -31.22 2.93 -35.19
N GLU A 302 -32.45 2.41 -35.14
CA GLU A 302 -33.36 2.34 -36.26
C GLU A 302 -33.63 3.73 -36.86
N LYS A 303 -33.79 3.75 -38.18
CA LYS A 303 -33.87 4.98 -38.96
C LYS A 303 -35.00 5.91 -38.49
N GLU A 304 -36.13 5.33 -38.14
CA GLU A 304 -37.31 6.04 -37.65
C GLU A 304 -37.04 6.81 -36.37
N VAL A 305 -36.29 6.22 -35.44
CA VAL A 305 -35.90 6.88 -34.20
C VAL A 305 -34.90 8.02 -34.45
N VAL A 306 -33.96 7.77 -35.37
CA VAL A 306 -32.95 8.78 -35.74
C VAL A 306 -33.61 9.99 -36.39
N GLU A 307 -34.52 9.77 -37.34
CA GLU A 307 -35.27 10.85 -38.03
C GLU A 307 -36.14 11.64 -37.05
N ALA A 308 -36.87 10.96 -36.17
CA ALA A 308 -37.70 11.61 -35.15
C ALA A 308 -36.87 12.48 -34.18
N VAL A 309 -35.70 12.01 -33.77
CA VAL A 309 -34.76 12.81 -32.91
C VAL A 309 -34.22 14.01 -33.71
N ALA A 310 -33.79 13.80 -34.97
CA ALA A 310 -33.29 14.85 -35.84
C ALA A 310 -34.33 15.98 -36.03
N GLU A 311 -35.54 15.63 -36.44
CA GLU A 311 -36.63 16.61 -36.59
C GLU A 311 -37.00 17.31 -35.30
N THR A 312 -36.94 16.59 -34.14
CA THR A 312 -37.17 17.22 -32.85
C THR A 312 -36.13 18.27 -32.55
N HIS A 313 -34.87 18.03 -32.85
CA HIS A 313 -33.80 19.01 -32.70
C HIS A 313 -33.94 20.20 -33.66
N GLU A 314 -34.33 19.94 -34.92
CA GLU A 314 -34.40 20.99 -35.96
C GLU A 314 -35.62 21.89 -35.79
N ASN A 315 -36.80 21.32 -35.54
CA ASN A 315 -38.04 22.08 -35.59
C ASN A 315 -39.09 21.66 -34.52
N GLY A 316 -38.70 20.76 -33.60
CA GLY A 316 -39.57 20.27 -32.52
C GLY A 316 -40.49 19.12 -32.91
N TRP A 317 -40.49 18.68 -34.15
CA TRP A 317 -41.30 17.57 -34.65
C TRP A 317 -42.78 17.66 -34.17
N ILE A 318 -43.32 16.61 -33.56
CA ILE A 318 -44.70 16.57 -33.05
C ILE A 318 -44.84 17.09 -31.60
N THR A 319 -43.81 17.58 -30.96
CA THR A 319 -43.80 17.96 -29.53
C THR A 319 -44.47 19.31 -29.27
N GLY A 320 -44.70 20.12 -30.30
CA GLY A 320 -45.22 21.48 -30.20
C GLY A 320 -44.15 22.52 -29.83
N SER A 321 -42.88 22.12 -29.72
CA SER A 321 -41.73 23.04 -29.54
C SER A 321 -41.19 23.47 -30.90
N ARG A 322 -40.24 24.43 -30.88
CA ARG A 322 -39.50 24.86 -32.09
C ARG A 322 -38.20 24.10 -32.30
N GLY A 323 -37.88 23.15 -31.45
CA GLY A 323 -36.54 22.55 -31.42
C GLY A 323 -35.47 23.56 -31.05
N TRP A 324 -34.26 23.33 -31.54
CA TRP A 324 -33.12 24.20 -31.36
C TRP A 324 -32.81 25.04 -32.61
N GLU A 325 -33.58 24.86 -33.71
CA GLU A 325 -33.52 25.64 -34.95
C GLU A 325 -32.14 25.60 -35.65
N TYR A 326 -31.43 24.45 -35.60
CA TYR A 326 -30.19 24.19 -36.32
C TYR A 326 -30.26 22.93 -37.17
N SER A 327 -29.39 22.76 -38.16
CA SER A 327 -29.32 21.52 -38.97
C SER A 327 -28.64 20.41 -38.17
N TRP A 328 -29.37 19.34 -37.87
CA TRP A 328 -28.84 18.21 -37.15
C TRP A 328 -27.91 17.32 -38.00
N SER A 329 -26.76 16.91 -37.46
CA SER A 329 -25.73 16.11 -38.14
C SER A 329 -25.69 14.67 -37.67
N PRO A 330 -25.99 13.68 -38.55
CA PRO A 330 -25.84 12.28 -38.24
C PRO A 330 -24.37 11.88 -37.99
N GLU A 331 -23.43 12.61 -38.55
CA GLU A 331 -21.98 12.35 -38.40
C GLU A 331 -21.50 12.68 -36.99
N GLU A 332 -22.00 13.75 -36.39
CA GLU A 332 -21.74 14.07 -34.98
C GLU A 332 -22.43 13.05 -34.05
N ALA A 333 -23.64 12.65 -34.36
CA ALA A 333 -24.38 11.66 -33.57
C ALA A 333 -23.72 10.26 -33.53
N LYS A 334 -23.00 9.88 -34.59
CA LYS A 334 -22.28 8.60 -34.70
C LYS A 334 -20.99 8.59 -33.85
N ARG A 335 -20.45 9.72 -33.43
CA ARG A 335 -19.20 9.76 -32.68
C ARG A 335 -19.30 8.93 -31.42
N LEU A 336 -18.25 8.13 -31.12
CA LEU A 336 -18.18 7.33 -29.91
C LEU A 336 -17.53 8.12 -28.78
N VAL A 337 -18.18 8.03 -27.61
CA VAL A 337 -17.77 8.71 -26.38
C VAL A 337 -17.71 7.73 -25.23
N LEU A 338 -16.91 8.02 -24.22
CA LEU A 338 -17.13 7.46 -22.90
C LEU A 338 -18.33 8.17 -22.28
N ARG A 339 -19.32 7.42 -21.83
CA ARG A 339 -20.58 8.00 -21.29
C ARG A 339 -20.31 9.00 -20.19
N THR A 340 -20.90 10.19 -20.32
CA THR A 340 -20.76 11.28 -19.33
C THR A 340 -21.77 11.18 -18.18
N HIS A 341 -22.77 10.32 -18.35
CA HIS A 341 -23.81 9.96 -17.38
C HIS A 341 -24.40 8.58 -17.70
N THR A 342 -25.10 7.99 -16.77
CA THR A 342 -25.76 6.69 -16.94
C THR A 342 -27.10 6.80 -17.66
N THR A 343 -27.59 8.00 -17.94
CA THR A 343 -28.88 8.27 -18.61
C THR A 343 -28.95 7.68 -20.02
N ALA A 344 -27.81 7.53 -20.70
CA ALA A 344 -27.74 6.82 -21.98
C ALA A 344 -28.30 5.39 -21.88
N ALA A 345 -27.98 4.67 -20.78
CA ALA A 345 -28.54 3.33 -20.55
C ALA A 345 -30.04 3.38 -20.27
N THR A 346 -30.48 4.37 -19.50
CA THR A 346 -31.89 4.56 -19.15
C THR A 346 -32.75 4.88 -20.35
N ILE A 347 -32.29 5.77 -21.24
CA ILE A 347 -32.99 6.14 -22.47
C ILE A 347 -33.10 4.96 -23.43
N ARG A 348 -32.04 4.15 -23.60
CA ARG A 348 -32.07 2.92 -24.37
C ARG A 348 -33.07 1.93 -23.80
N TYR A 349 -33.10 1.76 -22.49
CA TYR A 349 -34.07 0.89 -21.83
C TYR A 349 -35.51 1.35 -22.09
N LEU A 350 -35.77 2.66 -22.04
CA LEU A 350 -37.09 3.24 -22.33
C LEU A 350 -37.49 3.07 -23.81
N ALA A 351 -36.54 3.15 -24.76
CA ALA A 351 -36.82 2.93 -26.18
C ALA A 351 -37.32 1.51 -26.45
N GLU A 352 -36.86 0.54 -25.61
CA GLU A 352 -37.29 -0.87 -25.68
C GLU A 352 -38.54 -1.16 -24.83
N ASN A 353 -38.77 -0.40 -23.73
CA ASN A 353 -39.82 -0.63 -22.75
C ASN A 353 -40.72 0.62 -22.64
N LYS A 354 -41.64 0.77 -23.64
CA LYS A 354 -42.44 1.99 -23.81
C LYS A 354 -43.69 2.06 -22.94
N GLU A 355 -44.07 0.94 -22.32
CA GLU A 355 -45.33 0.84 -21.57
C GLU A 355 -45.07 0.82 -20.05
N PRO A 356 -45.86 1.59 -19.26
CA PRO A 356 -45.79 1.58 -17.81
C PRO A 356 -46.38 0.31 -17.20
N PRO A 357 -46.00 -0.06 -15.97
CA PRO A 357 -45.08 0.67 -15.09
C PRO A 357 -43.61 0.34 -15.32
N VAL A 358 -42.73 1.34 -15.26
CA VAL A 358 -41.29 1.15 -15.27
C VAL A 358 -40.66 1.83 -14.04
N LYS A 359 -39.85 1.10 -13.26
CA LYS A 359 -39.03 1.61 -12.17
C LYS A 359 -37.65 0.99 -12.30
N VAL A 360 -36.70 1.74 -12.79
CA VAL A 360 -35.33 1.25 -12.97
C VAL A 360 -34.31 2.22 -12.42
N PHE A 361 -33.17 1.69 -11.99
CA PHE A 361 -32.03 2.46 -11.54
C PHE A 361 -30.71 1.90 -12.07
N SER A 362 -29.69 2.72 -12.09
CA SER A 362 -28.34 2.35 -12.44
C SER A 362 -27.35 2.96 -11.43
N VAL A 363 -26.35 2.20 -11.01
CA VAL A 363 -25.20 2.68 -10.26
C VAL A 363 -23.95 2.21 -11.00
N ASP A 364 -23.34 3.11 -11.74
CA ASP A 364 -22.25 2.73 -12.64
C ASP A 364 -21.29 3.90 -12.90
N ARG A 365 -20.15 3.59 -13.53
CA ARG A 365 -19.10 4.56 -13.83
C ARG A 365 -19.48 5.49 -14.96
N VAL A 366 -19.08 6.74 -14.80
CA VAL A 366 -19.20 7.81 -15.81
C VAL A 366 -17.86 8.53 -15.94
N TYR A 367 -17.68 9.21 -17.06
CA TYR A 367 -16.39 9.79 -17.46
C TYR A 367 -16.58 11.22 -17.91
N ARG A 368 -15.79 12.13 -17.31
CA ARG A 368 -15.76 13.55 -17.68
C ARG A 368 -14.33 14.04 -17.75
N ASN A 369 -13.99 14.77 -18.80
CA ASN A 369 -12.66 15.32 -18.97
C ASN A 369 -12.49 16.62 -18.16
N GLU A 370 -12.60 16.49 -16.85
CA GLU A 370 -12.45 17.59 -15.90
C GLU A 370 -11.03 17.65 -15.34
N LYS A 371 -10.60 18.82 -14.88
CA LYS A 371 -9.34 18.98 -14.16
C LYS A 371 -9.41 18.22 -12.84
N LEU A 372 -8.44 17.32 -12.64
CA LEU A 372 -8.34 16.54 -11.40
C LEU A 372 -8.02 17.42 -10.20
N ASP A 373 -8.91 17.46 -9.23
CA ASP A 373 -8.71 18.15 -7.96
C ASP A 373 -9.30 17.34 -6.78
N TYR A 374 -9.44 17.96 -5.62
CA TYR A 374 -9.97 17.30 -4.43
C TYR A 374 -11.49 17.03 -4.49
N LYS A 375 -12.20 17.58 -5.49
CA LYS A 375 -13.65 17.40 -5.70
C LYS A 375 -13.99 16.70 -7.01
N HIS A 376 -13.09 16.65 -7.98
CA HIS A 376 -13.35 16.17 -9.34
C HIS A 376 -12.39 15.07 -9.74
N LEU A 377 -12.96 14.04 -10.37
CA LEU A 377 -12.25 12.90 -10.97
C LEU A 377 -12.69 12.73 -12.41
N ALA A 378 -11.79 12.24 -13.26
CA ALA A 378 -12.11 11.94 -14.65
C ALA A 378 -13.03 10.71 -14.79
N GLU A 379 -13.01 9.80 -13.83
CA GLU A 379 -13.89 8.64 -13.68
C GLU A 379 -14.51 8.65 -12.28
N PHE A 380 -15.83 8.53 -12.19
CA PHE A 380 -16.55 8.43 -10.93
C PHE A 380 -17.85 7.66 -11.13
N HIS A 381 -18.61 7.40 -10.05
CA HIS A 381 -19.88 6.68 -10.15
C HIS A 381 -21.06 7.64 -10.11
N GLN A 382 -22.06 7.35 -10.92
CA GLN A 382 -23.36 8.03 -10.88
C GLN A 382 -24.43 7.06 -10.40
N ILE A 383 -25.29 7.55 -9.54
CA ILE A 383 -26.56 6.94 -9.16
C ILE A 383 -27.63 7.62 -10.02
N GLU A 384 -28.42 6.86 -10.69
CA GLU A 384 -29.51 7.38 -11.51
C GLU A 384 -30.72 6.46 -11.43
N GLY A 385 -31.91 7.00 -11.65
CA GLY A 385 -33.10 6.20 -11.79
C GLY A 385 -34.23 6.96 -12.45
N ILE A 386 -35.21 6.18 -12.92
CA ILE A 386 -36.44 6.70 -13.52
C ILE A 386 -37.65 5.96 -12.99
N ILE A 387 -38.77 6.67 -13.05
CA ILE A 387 -40.11 6.10 -12.85
C ILE A 387 -40.99 6.54 -14.00
N MET A 388 -41.57 5.59 -14.74
CA MET A 388 -42.61 5.84 -15.72
C MET A 388 -43.92 5.21 -15.24
N ASP A 389 -44.97 6.00 -15.12
CA ASP A 389 -46.31 5.51 -14.86
C ASP A 389 -47.32 6.50 -15.40
N LYS A 390 -48.62 6.09 -15.48
CA LYS A 390 -49.71 6.85 -16.12
C LYS A 390 -49.99 8.19 -15.43
N LYS A 391 -49.75 8.33 -14.12
CA LYS A 391 -50.15 9.47 -13.29
C LYS A 391 -49.05 9.97 -12.37
N VAL A 392 -47.78 9.75 -12.70
CA VAL A 392 -46.68 10.25 -11.85
C VAL A 392 -46.49 11.76 -11.99
N THR A 393 -46.11 12.39 -10.91
CA THR A 393 -45.94 13.83 -10.79
C THR A 393 -44.59 14.19 -10.18
N LEU A 394 -44.20 15.46 -10.22
CA LEU A 394 -43.02 15.96 -9.53
C LEU A 394 -43.05 15.71 -8.03
N ARG A 395 -44.24 15.67 -7.40
CA ARG A 395 -44.39 15.36 -5.98
C ARG A 395 -44.00 13.91 -5.67
N ASP A 396 -44.32 12.97 -6.57
CA ASP A 396 -43.91 11.56 -6.43
C ASP A 396 -42.41 11.42 -6.54
N LEU A 397 -41.76 12.18 -7.42
CA LEU A 397 -40.31 12.23 -7.53
C LEU A 397 -39.64 12.75 -6.25
N MET A 398 -40.15 13.87 -5.70
CA MET A 398 -39.67 14.42 -4.42
C MET A 398 -39.85 13.43 -3.28
N GLY A 399 -41.01 12.72 -3.25
CA GLY A 399 -41.28 11.68 -2.26
C GLY A 399 -40.29 10.50 -2.35
N THR A 400 -40.06 10.02 -3.56
CA THR A 400 -39.11 8.92 -3.83
C THR A 400 -37.69 9.25 -3.38
N LEU A 401 -37.19 10.42 -3.74
CA LEU A 401 -35.83 10.83 -3.33
C LEU A 401 -35.75 11.14 -1.82
N LYS A 402 -36.78 11.69 -1.22
CA LYS A 402 -36.85 11.88 0.24
C LYS A 402 -36.74 10.54 0.97
N GLU A 403 -37.47 9.52 0.51
CA GLU A 403 -37.41 8.16 1.06
C GLU A 403 -36.03 7.55 0.89
N PHE A 404 -35.43 7.65 -0.30
CA PHE A 404 -34.07 7.21 -0.58
C PHE A 404 -33.06 7.85 0.37
N TYR A 405 -33.09 9.18 0.55
CA TYR A 405 -32.19 9.88 1.46
C TYR A 405 -32.41 9.49 2.92
N LEU A 406 -33.68 9.30 3.34
CA LEU A 406 -33.98 8.84 4.68
C LEU A 406 -33.41 7.47 4.98
N LYS A 407 -33.52 6.51 4.03
CA LYS A 407 -32.93 5.18 4.15
C LYS A 407 -31.39 5.24 4.19
N LEU A 408 -30.77 6.22 3.56
CA LEU A 408 -29.35 6.51 3.67
C LEU A 408 -28.94 7.19 4.99
N GLY A 409 -29.90 7.54 5.87
CA GLY A 409 -29.67 8.25 7.14
C GLY A 409 -29.61 9.77 7.00
N LEU A 410 -29.93 10.34 5.83
CA LEU A 410 -29.90 11.77 5.55
C LEU A 410 -31.31 12.37 5.81
N LYS A 411 -31.51 13.00 6.97
CA LYS A 411 -32.85 13.40 7.46
C LYS A 411 -33.32 14.76 6.94
N LYS A 412 -32.44 15.69 6.66
CA LYS A 412 -32.78 17.05 6.23
C LYS A 412 -32.52 17.22 4.76
N VAL A 413 -33.56 17.27 3.94
CA VAL A 413 -33.51 17.39 2.49
C VAL A 413 -34.34 18.60 2.07
N GLN A 414 -33.82 19.35 1.10
CA GLN A 414 -34.53 20.46 0.41
C GLN A 414 -34.45 20.24 -1.09
N PHE A 415 -35.45 20.77 -1.78
CA PHE A 415 -35.52 20.72 -3.25
C PHE A 415 -35.61 22.15 -3.77
N TRP A 416 -34.78 22.46 -4.75
CA TRP A 416 -34.66 23.79 -5.36
C TRP A 416 -34.94 23.71 -6.85
N PRO A 417 -35.64 24.71 -7.44
CA PRO A 417 -35.71 24.80 -8.89
C PRO A 417 -34.32 24.84 -9.52
N SER A 418 -34.17 24.15 -10.64
CA SER A 418 -32.94 24.11 -11.41
C SER A 418 -33.24 24.05 -12.89
N TYR A 419 -32.23 23.97 -13.73
CA TYR A 419 -32.37 23.81 -15.18
C TYR A 419 -31.50 22.67 -15.69
N PHE A 420 -32.12 21.77 -16.47
CA PHE A 420 -31.43 20.77 -17.27
C PHE A 420 -32.09 20.70 -18.65
N PRO A 421 -31.33 20.55 -19.75
CA PRO A 421 -31.88 20.61 -21.11
C PRO A 421 -32.94 19.52 -21.42
N TYR A 422 -32.92 18.41 -20.67
CA TYR A 422 -33.75 17.22 -20.91
C TYR A 422 -34.95 17.07 -19.95
N THR A 423 -35.10 17.96 -18.94
CA THR A 423 -36.22 17.91 -17.97
C THR A 423 -36.96 19.25 -17.88
N GLU A 424 -38.28 19.18 -17.68
CA GLU A 424 -39.15 20.33 -17.39
C GLU A 424 -40.42 19.84 -16.66
N PRO A 425 -40.66 20.23 -15.40
CA PRO A 425 -39.79 21.05 -14.55
C PRO A 425 -38.53 20.32 -14.09
N SER A 426 -37.50 21.12 -13.81
CA SER A 426 -36.21 20.64 -13.29
C SER A 426 -35.99 21.12 -11.87
N MET A 427 -35.42 20.26 -11.06
CA MET A 427 -35.06 20.54 -9.67
C MET A 427 -33.71 19.94 -9.32
N GLN A 428 -33.11 20.42 -8.24
CA GLN A 428 -31.98 19.79 -7.59
C GLN A 428 -32.29 19.52 -6.12
N SER A 429 -31.77 18.43 -5.59
CA SER A 429 -31.86 18.08 -4.17
C SER A 429 -30.60 18.47 -3.41
N THR A 430 -30.80 19.07 -2.23
CA THR A 430 -29.72 19.39 -1.30
C THR A 430 -29.97 18.73 0.05
N VAL A 431 -28.91 18.31 0.71
CA VAL A 431 -28.97 17.67 2.03
C VAL A 431 -28.12 18.47 3.01
N TYR A 432 -28.66 18.69 4.20
CA TYR A 432 -27.90 19.33 5.28
C TYR A 432 -26.97 18.34 5.97
N VAL A 433 -25.70 18.69 6.02
CA VAL A 433 -24.64 17.90 6.68
C VAL A 433 -24.27 18.58 8.00
N PRO A 434 -24.65 17.99 9.15
CA PRO A 434 -24.44 18.61 10.47
C PRO A 434 -22.96 18.85 10.77
N GLU A 435 -22.08 17.93 10.36
CA GLU A 435 -20.64 17.97 10.60
C GLU A 435 -19.98 19.17 9.89
N LEU A 436 -20.47 19.49 8.68
CA LEU A 436 -19.98 20.61 7.86
C LEU A 436 -20.79 21.90 8.08
N LYS A 437 -21.91 21.81 8.81
CA LYS A 437 -22.87 22.90 9.01
C LYS A 437 -23.32 23.59 7.71
N THR A 438 -23.44 22.82 6.63
CA THR A 438 -23.76 23.34 5.30
C THR A 438 -24.71 22.43 4.53
N TRP A 439 -25.35 22.99 3.51
CA TRP A 439 -26.14 22.24 2.53
C TRP A 439 -25.27 21.80 1.37
N VAL A 440 -25.37 20.54 0.99
CA VAL A 440 -24.62 19.94 -0.10
C VAL A 440 -25.59 19.43 -1.15
N GLU A 441 -25.36 19.83 -2.39
CA GLU A 441 -26.09 19.35 -3.56
C GLU A 441 -25.73 17.88 -3.84
N LEU A 442 -26.75 17.04 -4.09
CA LEU A 442 -26.56 15.61 -4.38
C LEU A 442 -27.06 15.20 -5.76
N CYS A 443 -28.34 15.43 -6.09
CA CYS A 443 -28.94 14.96 -7.33
C CYS A 443 -29.65 16.09 -8.05
N GLY A 444 -29.48 16.13 -9.39
CA GLY A 444 -30.40 16.76 -10.32
C GLY A 444 -31.58 15.85 -10.57
N MET A 445 -32.77 16.40 -10.76
CA MET A 445 -34.01 15.67 -10.93
C MET A 445 -35.06 16.44 -11.73
N GLY A 446 -35.99 15.76 -12.35
CA GLY A 446 -37.07 16.40 -13.09
C GLY A 446 -38.00 15.43 -13.79
N ILE A 447 -38.88 15.96 -14.60
CA ILE A 447 -39.73 15.19 -15.52
C ILE A 447 -39.13 15.31 -16.92
N PHE A 448 -38.90 14.21 -17.63
CA PHE A 448 -38.39 14.29 -19.00
C PHE A 448 -39.35 15.08 -19.89
N ARG A 449 -38.78 15.93 -20.70
CA ARG A 449 -39.50 16.75 -21.67
C ARG A 449 -40.13 15.91 -22.78
N PRO A 450 -41.23 16.40 -23.40
CA PRO A 450 -41.79 15.75 -24.57
C PRO A 450 -40.80 15.51 -25.71
N GLU A 451 -39.82 16.41 -25.87
CA GLU A 451 -38.75 16.32 -26.90
C GLU A 451 -37.80 15.14 -26.68
N VAL A 452 -37.72 14.62 -25.43
CA VAL A 452 -36.99 13.38 -25.12
C VAL A 452 -37.83 12.14 -25.33
N LEU A 453 -39.12 12.19 -24.97
CA LEU A 453 -40.01 11.03 -24.91
C LEU A 453 -40.69 10.73 -26.24
N ALA A 454 -41.18 11.76 -26.95
CA ALA A 454 -41.95 11.59 -28.19
C ALA A 454 -41.14 10.89 -29.30
N PRO A 455 -39.86 11.22 -29.56
CA PRO A 455 -39.06 10.52 -30.57
C PRO A 455 -38.87 9.03 -30.30
N LEU A 456 -38.93 8.63 -29.03
CA LEU A 456 -38.86 7.23 -28.61
C LEU A 456 -40.21 6.53 -28.59
N GLY A 457 -41.30 7.26 -28.92
CA GLY A 457 -42.67 6.74 -28.94
C GLY A 457 -43.26 6.57 -27.53
N ILE A 458 -42.75 7.26 -26.51
CA ILE A 458 -43.24 7.19 -25.13
C ILE A 458 -44.30 8.25 -24.90
N LYS A 459 -45.47 7.82 -24.42
CA LYS A 459 -46.65 8.68 -24.23
C LYS A 459 -46.93 9.01 -22.77
N HIS A 460 -46.18 8.45 -21.86
CA HIS A 460 -46.37 8.58 -20.43
C HIS A 460 -45.31 9.46 -19.76
N PRO A 461 -45.60 10.18 -18.67
CA PRO A 461 -44.62 10.97 -17.97
C PRO A 461 -43.54 10.08 -17.35
N VAL A 462 -42.28 10.54 -17.44
CA VAL A 462 -41.13 9.86 -16.89
C VAL A 462 -40.42 10.79 -15.92
N LEU A 463 -40.37 10.39 -14.65
CA LEU A 463 -39.57 11.04 -13.61
C LEU A 463 -38.12 10.54 -13.71
N ALA A 464 -37.17 11.45 -13.60
CA ALA A 464 -35.76 11.10 -13.70
C ALA A 464 -34.95 11.85 -12.63
N TRP A 465 -33.89 11.20 -12.14
CA TRP A 465 -32.90 11.82 -11.26
C TRP A 465 -31.51 11.20 -11.49
N GLY A 466 -30.47 11.99 -11.18
CA GLY A 466 -29.10 11.51 -11.24
C GLY A 466 -28.19 12.32 -10.32
N GLY A 467 -27.22 11.65 -9.70
CA GLY A 467 -26.25 12.27 -8.79
C GLY A 467 -24.95 11.50 -8.66
N GLY A 468 -23.88 12.21 -8.31
CA GLY A 468 -22.56 11.60 -8.08
C GLY A 468 -22.52 10.81 -6.76
N LEU A 469 -22.14 9.54 -6.83
CA LEU A 469 -22.05 8.65 -5.67
C LEU A 469 -20.93 9.07 -4.72
N GLU A 470 -19.76 9.48 -5.24
CA GLU A 470 -18.59 9.82 -4.43
C GLU A 470 -18.86 10.99 -3.49
N ARG A 471 -19.68 11.96 -3.92
CA ARG A 471 -20.12 13.06 -3.05
C ARG A 471 -20.87 12.54 -1.84
N LEU A 472 -21.74 11.54 -2.02
CA LEU A 472 -22.42 10.85 -0.94
C LEU A 472 -21.44 10.11 -0.03
N ILE A 473 -20.43 9.44 -0.61
CA ILE A 473 -19.40 8.70 0.13
C ILE A 473 -18.57 9.65 0.98
N LEU A 474 -18.13 10.78 0.42
CA LEU A 474 -17.38 11.80 1.16
C LEU A 474 -18.15 12.27 2.40
N LEU A 475 -19.45 12.54 2.24
CA LEU A 475 -20.32 12.96 3.35
C LEU A 475 -20.44 11.88 4.43
N LYS A 476 -20.67 10.63 4.04
CA LYS A 476 -20.83 9.52 4.98
C LYS A 476 -19.56 9.15 5.73
N LEU A 477 -18.40 9.30 5.09
CA LEU A 477 -17.10 8.93 5.67
C LEU A 477 -16.35 10.11 6.29
N GLY A 478 -16.85 11.34 6.16
CA GLY A 478 -16.18 12.54 6.64
C GLY A 478 -14.85 12.80 5.93
N ILE A 479 -14.79 12.59 4.61
CA ILE A 479 -13.60 12.74 3.79
C ILE A 479 -13.69 14.03 2.99
N GLU A 480 -12.62 14.82 2.96
CA GLU A 480 -12.56 16.10 2.25
C GLU A 480 -11.99 15.98 0.83
N ASP A 481 -11.23 14.93 0.54
CA ASP A 481 -10.53 14.72 -0.74
C ASP A 481 -11.01 13.41 -1.40
N ILE A 482 -11.72 13.55 -2.52
CA ILE A 482 -12.28 12.42 -3.30
C ILE A 482 -11.19 11.43 -3.77
N ARG A 483 -9.96 11.89 -4.00
CA ARG A 483 -8.86 11.06 -4.49
C ARG A 483 -8.45 9.97 -3.50
N VAL A 484 -8.72 10.15 -2.21
CA VAL A 484 -8.44 9.16 -1.17
C VAL A 484 -9.19 7.85 -1.44
N LEU A 485 -10.40 7.92 -2.02
CA LEU A 485 -11.23 6.76 -2.34
C LEU A 485 -10.57 5.81 -3.35
N TYR A 486 -9.65 6.31 -4.19
CA TYR A 486 -9.06 5.57 -5.31
C TYR A 486 -7.54 5.36 -5.20
N LYS A 487 -6.90 5.84 -4.12
CA LYS A 487 -5.46 5.64 -3.88
C LYS A 487 -5.09 4.22 -3.44
N ASN A 488 -6.06 3.38 -3.07
CA ASN A 488 -5.86 2.03 -2.55
C ASN A 488 -4.87 1.93 -1.37
N ASP A 489 -4.81 2.97 -0.52
CA ASP A 489 -4.03 2.96 0.70
C ASP A 489 -4.60 1.93 1.69
N LEU A 490 -3.89 0.82 1.87
CA LEU A 490 -4.31 -0.26 2.78
C LEU A 490 -4.42 0.21 4.23
N GLY A 491 -3.59 1.16 4.67
CA GLY A 491 -3.64 1.75 6.00
C GLY A 491 -4.95 2.51 6.20
N TRP A 492 -5.35 3.30 5.22
CA TRP A 492 -6.63 4.02 5.23
C TRP A 492 -7.82 3.05 5.18
N ILE A 493 -7.83 2.09 4.25
CA ILE A 493 -8.90 1.09 4.10
C ILE A 493 -9.12 0.32 5.40
N ARG A 494 -8.05 -0.05 6.11
CA ARG A 494 -8.12 -0.77 7.38
C ARG A 494 -8.73 0.07 8.51
N ARG A 495 -8.44 1.37 8.56
CA ARG A 495 -8.95 2.28 9.60
C ARG A 495 -10.42 2.66 9.46
N ILE A 496 -10.96 2.66 8.23
CA ILE A 496 -12.39 2.98 8.02
C ILE A 496 -13.27 1.95 8.75
N PRO A 497 -14.27 2.37 9.53
CA PRO A 497 -15.19 1.45 10.21
C PRO A 497 -15.94 0.53 9.24
N VAL A 498 -16.14 -0.72 9.61
CA VAL A 498 -16.96 -1.67 8.83
C VAL A 498 -18.44 -1.32 8.94
N CYS A 499 -18.88 -0.94 10.15
CA CYS A 499 -20.23 -0.45 10.39
C CYS A 499 -20.23 1.07 10.30
N GLN A 500 -20.92 1.62 9.32
CA GLN A 500 -21.16 3.05 9.22
C GLN A 500 -22.39 3.40 10.07
N ARG A 501 -22.23 4.40 10.92
CA ARG A 501 -23.33 4.94 11.73
C ARG A 501 -24.32 5.71 10.89
#